data_ae39e172e6e425687ba6271ff5317663
#
_entry.id   ae39e172e6e425687ba6271ff5317663
#
_cell.length_a   1.000
_cell.length_b   1.000
_cell.length_c   1.000
_cell.angle_alpha   90.00
_cell.angle_beta   90.00
_cell.angle_gamma   90.00
#
_symmetry.space_group_name_H-M   'P 1'
#
loop_
_entity.id
_entity.type
_entity.pdbx_description
1 polymer ?
#
loop_
_entity_poly.entity_id
_entity_poly.type
_entity_poly.pdbx_seq_one_letter_code
_entity_poly.pdbx_strand_id
1 'polypeptide(L)'
;EELSERLGVSKSHLVRTFTAAIGIPPGRYLTRVRVEAAQRLLLHREYTLDVVASLCGFSGANYLCRVFKKETGQSPAQWRALTGRAAQSGLTPEETMREQEMYI
;
A
#
# COMPACT_ATOMS: atom_id res chain seq x y z
N GLU A 1 -15.19 -13.21 2.85
CA GLU A 1 -16.23 -14.06 3.43
C GLU A 1 -17.26 -14.52 2.42
N GLU A 2 -17.75 -13.62 1.56
CA GLU A 2 -18.62 -14.02 0.47
C GLU A 2 -18.00 -15.08 -0.42
N LEU A 3 -16.72 -14.97 -0.68
CA LEU A 3 -16.00 -15.93 -1.50
C LEU A 3 -15.95 -17.30 -0.83
N SER A 4 -15.74 -17.34 0.49
CA SER A 4 -15.79 -18.59 1.25
C SER A 4 -17.12 -19.25 1.14
N GLU A 5 -18.20 -18.50 1.31
CA GLU A 5 -19.56 -19.01 1.25
C GLU A 5 -19.89 -19.54 -0.13
N ARG A 6 -19.52 -18.84 -1.18
CA ARG A 6 -19.76 -19.25 -2.56
C ARG A 6 -19.04 -20.53 -2.93
N LEU A 7 -17.81 -20.70 -2.46
CA LEU A 7 -17.00 -21.85 -2.78
C LEU A 7 -17.23 -23.03 -1.84
N GLY A 8 -18.02 -22.82 -0.76
CA GLY A 8 -18.28 -23.88 0.19
C GLY A 8 -17.08 -24.27 1.05
N VAL A 9 -16.08 -23.39 1.15
CA VAL A 9 -14.88 -23.61 1.96
C VAL A 9 -14.87 -22.67 3.15
N SER A 10 -14.22 -23.09 4.25
CA SER A 10 -14.14 -22.28 5.45
C SER A 10 -13.16 -21.11 5.24
N LYS A 11 -13.35 -20.06 6.04
CA LYS A 11 -12.44 -18.92 6.04
C LYS A 11 -11.01 -19.36 6.39
N SER A 12 -10.85 -20.26 7.36
CA SER A 12 -9.54 -20.79 7.74
C SER A 12 -8.86 -21.52 6.58
N HIS A 13 -9.63 -22.28 5.81
CA HIS A 13 -9.10 -22.98 4.65
C HIS A 13 -8.62 -22.00 3.59
N LEU A 14 -9.40 -20.96 3.29
CA LEU A 14 -9.03 -19.93 2.34
C LEU A 14 -7.75 -19.20 2.77
N VAL A 15 -7.63 -18.85 4.05
CA VAL A 15 -6.44 -18.19 4.58
C VAL A 15 -5.21 -19.07 4.41
N ARG A 16 -5.30 -20.34 4.76
CA ARG A 16 -4.17 -21.27 4.63
C ARG A 16 -3.77 -21.47 3.19
N THR A 17 -4.74 -21.66 2.29
CA THR A 17 -4.49 -21.84 0.87
C THR A 17 -3.83 -20.59 0.26
N PHE A 18 -4.35 -19.41 0.60
CA PHE A 18 -3.80 -18.14 0.14
C PHE A 18 -2.37 -17.96 0.64
N THR A 19 -2.12 -18.19 1.92
CA THR A 19 -0.80 -18.04 2.53
C THR A 19 0.21 -18.99 1.89
N ALA A 20 -0.18 -20.23 1.61
CA ALA A 20 0.68 -21.19 0.95
C ALA A 20 1.05 -20.75 -0.48
N ALA A 21 0.09 -20.15 -1.20
CA ALA A 21 0.31 -19.73 -2.59
C ALA A 21 1.11 -18.42 -2.69
N ILE A 22 0.84 -17.45 -1.82
CA ILE A 22 1.40 -16.10 -1.91
C ILE A 22 2.56 -15.89 -0.93
N GLY A 23 2.61 -16.65 0.16
CA GLY A 23 3.66 -16.54 1.17
C GLY A 23 3.32 -15.65 2.35
N ILE A 24 2.20 -14.90 2.29
CA ILE A 24 1.74 -14.04 3.39
C ILE A 24 0.23 -14.16 3.54
N PRO A 25 -0.30 -13.90 4.76
CA PRO A 25 -1.75 -13.95 4.99
C PRO A 25 -2.51 -12.91 4.15
N PRO A 26 -3.79 -13.17 3.79
CA PRO A 26 -4.58 -12.26 2.96
C PRO A 26 -4.69 -10.84 3.52
N GLY A 27 -4.85 -10.70 4.83
CA GLY A 27 -4.95 -9.38 5.47
C GLY A 27 -3.70 -8.55 5.28
N ARG A 28 -2.54 -9.18 5.42
CA ARG A 28 -1.25 -8.51 5.23
C ARG A 28 -1.03 -8.17 3.75
N TYR A 29 -1.39 -9.08 2.87
CA TYR A 29 -1.32 -8.84 1.43
C TYR A 29 -2.17 -7.64 1.03
N LEU A 30 -3.41 -7.57 1.55
CA LEU A 30 -4.32 -6.46 1.27
C LEU A 30 -3.74 -5.13 1.77
N THR A 31 -3.13 -5.13 2.96
CA THR A 31 -2.46 -3.94 3.49
C THR A 31 -1.35 -3.45 2.56
N ARG A 32 -0.54 -4.36 2.05
CA ARG A 32 0.53 -4.02 1.10
C ARG A 32 -0.02 -3.43 -0.18
N VAL A 33 -1.07 -4.03 -0.73
CA VAL A 33 -1.73 -3.53 -1.95
C VAL A 33 -2.27 -2.13 -1.74
N ARG A 34 -2.89 -1.87 -0.58
CA ARG A 34 -3.42 -0.56 -0.24
C ARG A 34 -2.31 0.48 -0.09
N VAL A 35 -1.20 0.12 0.54
CA VAL A 35 -0.05 1.02 0.68
C VAL A 35 0.57 1.32 -0.68
N GLU A 36 0.71 0.33 -1.55
CA GLU A 36 1.23 0.55 -2.91
C GLU A 36 0.31 1.49 -3.71
N ALA A 37 -0.99 1.32 -3.58
CA ALA A 37 -1.95 2.23 -4.21
C ALA A 37 -1.81 3.65 -3.67
N ALA A 38 -1.61 3.80 -2.35
CA ALA A 38 -1.38 5.11 -1.75
C ALA A 38 -0.10 5.74 -2.28
N GLN A 39 0.97 4.97 -2.45
CA GLN A 39 2.22 5.47 -3.02
C GLN A 39 2.00 6.06 -4.41
N ARG A 40 1.24 5.40 -5.25
CA ARG A 40 0.93 5.91 -6.60
C ARG A 40 0.13 7.20 -6.54
N LEU A 41 -0.90 7.25 -5.70
CA LEU A 41 -1.73 8.44 -5.58
C LEU A 41 -1.00 9.63 -4.98
N LEU A 42 -0.05 9.38 -4.09
CA LEU A 42 0.75 10.44 -3.47
C LEU A 42 1.67 11.16 -4.47
N LEU A 43 1.92 10.58 -5.64
CA LEU A 43 2.66 11.24 -6.71
C LEU A 43 1.88 12.41 -7.29
N HIS A 44 0.56 12.40 -7.15
CA HIS A 44 -0.32 13.46 -7.62
C HIS A 44 -0.56 14.45 -6.49
N ARG A 45 -0.01 15.65 -6.60
CA ARG A 45 -0.06 16.66 -5.54
C ARG A 45 -1.48 17.19 -5.27
N GLU A 46 -2.37 17.05 -6.24
CA GLU A 46 -3.75 17.48 -6.08
C GLU A 46 -4.55 16.63 -5.09
N TYR A 47 -4.07 15.44 -4.76
CA TYR A 47 -4.75 14.60 -3.77
C TYR A 47 -4.25 14.88 -2.37
N THR A 48 -5.20 15.19 -1.47
CA THR A 48 -4.89 15.31 -0.04
C THR A 48 -4.75 13.93 0.58
N LEU A 49 -4.17 13.88 1.79
CA LEU A 49 -4.06 12.60 2.50
C LEU A 49 -5.41 11.98 2.80
N ASP A 50 -6.43 12.81 3.08
CA ASP A 50 -7.79 12.31 3.31
C ASP A 50 -8.35 11.63 2.06
N VAL A 51 -8.14 12.24 0.90
CA VAL A 51 -8.60 11.67 -0.37
C VAL A 51 -7.85 10.37 -0.68
N VAL A 52 -6.54 10.35 -0.50
CA VAL A 52 -5.74 9.16 -0.72
C VAL A 52 -6.20 8.03 0.20
N ALA A 53 -6.41 8.32 1.48
CA ALA A 53 -6.89 7.32 2.45
C ALA A 53 -8.23 6.74 2.01
N SER A 54 -9.17 7.60 1.62
CA SER A 54 -10.49 7.17 1.17
C SER A 54 -10.41 6.28 -0.07
N LEU A 55 -9.64 6.67 -1.06
CA LEU A 55 -9.51 5.93 -2.32
C LEU A 55 -8.81 4.58 -2.14
N CYS A 56 -7.90 4.49 -1.17
CA CYS A 56 -7.14 3.26 -0.92
C CYS A 56 -7.81 2.32 0.09
N GLY A 57 -8.96 2.71 0.64
CA GLY A 57 -9.72 1.87 1.56
C GLY A 57 -9.28 1.98 3.02
N PHE A 58 -8.58 3.04 3.40
CA PHE A 58 -8.27 3.32 4.80
C PHE A 58 -9.42 4.09 5.46
N SER A 59 -9.58 3.91 6.77
CA SER A 59 -10.65 4.56 7.52
C SER A 59 -10.44 6.07 7.66
N GLY A 60 -9.21 6.55 7.50
CA GLY A 60 -8.89 7.96 7.59
C GLY A 60 -7.41 8.21 7.39
N ALA A 61 -7.03 9.49 7.27
CA ALA A 61 -5.64 9.87 7.02
C ALA A 61 -4.70 9.44 8.16
N ASN A 62 -5.17 9.50 9.41
CA ASN A 62 -4.36 9.08 10.54
C ASN A 62 -4.00 7.60 10.47
N TYR A 63 -4.95 6.78 10.09
CA TYR A 63 -4.72 5.34 9.94
C TYR A 63 -3.79 5.06 8.75
N LEU A 64 -4.01 5.75 7.64
CA LEU A 64 -3.12 5.68 6.48
C LEU A 64 -1.67 5.99 6.90
N CYS A 65 -1.45 7.10 7.61
CA CYS A 65 -0.10 7.50 8.02
C CYS A 65 0.56 6.44 8.89
N ARG A 66 -0.18 5.85 9.82
CA ARG A 66 0.33 4.82 10.72
C ARG A 66 0.75 3.56 9.97
N VAL A 67 -0.13 3.08 9.11
CA VAL A 67 0.13 1.85 8.33
C VAL A 67 1.23 2.09 7.30
N PHE A 68 1.19 3.23 6.62
CA PHE A 68 2.18 3.59 5.61
C PHE A 68 3.58 3.62 6.21
N LYS A 69 3.74 4.27 7.37
CA LYS A 69 5.03 4.34 8.05
C LYS A 69 5.50 2.97 8.49
N LYS A 70 4.59 2.13 8.98
CA LYS A 70 4.93 0.78 9.41
C LYS A 70 5.43 -0.07 8.23
N GLU A 71 4.79 0.04 7.08
CA GLU A 71 5.11 -0.77 5.90
C GLU A 71 6.31 -0.25 5.11
N THR A 72 6.49 1.07 5.03
CA THR A 72 7.54 1.69 4.20
C THR A 72 8.69 2.29 5.00
N GLY A 73 8.51 2.51 6.30
CA GLY A 73 9.50 3.19 7.12
C GLY A 73 9.42 4.71 7.04
N GLN A 74 8.53 5.27 6.23
CA GLN A 74 8.39 6.70 6.02
C GLN A 74 6.93 7.12 6.12
N SER A 75 6.68 8.35 6.57
CA SER A 75 5.34 8.90 6.52
C SER A 75 4.96 9.23 5.07
N PRO A 76 3.66 9.31 4.75
CA PRO A 76 3.24 9.71 3.40
C PRO A 76 3.81 11.06 2.97
N ALA A 77 3.90 12.02 3.90
CA ALA A 77 4.47 13.34 3.61
C ALA A 77 5.95 13.26 3.28
N GLN A 78 6.72 12.45 4.03
CA GLN A 78 8.13 12.22 3.77
C GLN A 78 8.33 11.56 2.41
N TRP A 79 7.53 10.54 2.12
CA TRP A 79 7.61 9.81 0.86
C TRP A 79 7.31 10.73 -0.32
N ARG A 80 6.28 11.57 -0.20
CA ARG A 80 5.92 12.55 -1.24
C ARG A 80 7.05 13.56 -1.47
N ALA A 81 7.68 14.03 -0.40
CA ALA A 81 8.81 14.97 -0.50
C ALA A 81 10.01 14.34 -1.21
N LEU A 82 10.32 13.08 -0.91
CA LEU A 82 11.42 12.36 -1.56
C LEU A 82 11.15 12.13 -3.04
N THR A 83 9.93 11.75 -3.41
CA THR A 83 9.59 11.57 -4.82
C THR A 83 9.60 12.89 -5.57
N GLY A 84 9.21 13.99 -4.92
CA GLY A 84 9.32 15.33 -5.49
C GLY A 84 10.76 15.71 -5.78
N ARG A 85 11.67 15.42 -4.85
CA ARG A 85 13.11 15.66 -5.05
C ARG A 85 13.68 14.80 -6.16
N ALA A 86 13.27 13.53 -6.21
CA ALA A 86 13.72 12.63 -7.27
C ALA A 86 13.29 13.13 -8.64
N ALA A 87 12.06 13.64 -8.75
CA ALA A 87 11.57 14.25 -9.99
C ALA A 87 12.39 15.46 -10.39
N GLN A 88 12.78 16.30 -9.43
CA GLN A 88 13.64 17.46 -9.67
C GLN A 88 15.04 17.04 -10.09
N SER A 89 15.49 15.87 -9.65
CA SER A 89 16.81 15.33 -10.00
C SER A 89 16.81 14.60 -11.34
N GLY A 90 15.68 14.57 -12.05
CA GLY A 90 15.58 13.90 -13.34
C GLY A 90 15.21 12.44 -13.29
N LEU A 91 14.99 11.88 -12.10
CA LEU A 91 14.51 10.50 -11.95
C LEU A 91 13.01 10.44 -12.20
N THR A 92 12.56 9.35 -12.85
CA THR A 92 11.13 9.13 -13.02
C THR A 92 10.53 8.60 -11.71
N PRO A 93 9.20 8.80 -11.49
CA PRO A 93 8.56 8.21 -10.33
C PRO A 93 8.73 6.69 -10.25
N GLU A 94 8.75 6.01 -11.39
CA GLU A 94 8.95 4.57 -11.45
C GLU A 94 10.34 4.16 -10.98
N GLU A 95 11.36 4.87 -11.40
CA GLU A 95 12.73 4.63 -10.96
C GLU A 95 12.89 4.85 -9.47
N THR A 96 12.26 5.90 -8.93
CA THR A 96 12.26 6.18 -7.50
C THR A 96 11.59 5.06 -6.72
N MET A 97 10.48 4.55 -7.22
CA MET A 97 9.77 3.44 -6.58
C MET A 97 10.60 2.16 -6.57
N ARG A 98 11.30 1.86 -7.66
CA ARG A 98 12.18 0.70 -7.73
C ARG A 98 13.32 0.78 -6.72
N GLU A 99 13.91 1.95 -6.56
CA GLU A 99 14.97 2.15 -5.58
C GLU A 99 14.45 1.87 -4.17
N GLN A 100 13.24 2.32 -3.84
CA GLN A 100 12.65 2.05 -2.54
C GLN A 100 12.35 0.57 -2.33
N GLU A 101 11.90 -0.13 -3.36
CA GLU A 101 11.66 -1.56 -3.28
C GLU A 101 12.93 -2.35 -2.98
N MET A 102 14.07 -1.90 -3.46
CA MET A 102 15.35 -2.55 -3.22
C MET A 102 15.81 -2.49 -1.75
N TYR A 103 15.27 -1.54 -0.98
CA TYR A 103 15.65 -1.35 0.43
C TYR A 103 14.65 -1.95 1.41
N ILE A 104 13.59 -2.54 0.91
CA ILE A 104 12.57 -3.21 1.72
C ILE A 104 12.81 -4.72 1.69
#